data_d81d6ddbde389b9ee2de516df4cd6a30
#
_entry.id   d81d6ddbde389b9ee2de516df4cd6a30
#
_cell.length_a   1.000
_cell.length_b   1.000
_cell.length_c   1.000
_cell.angle_alpha   90.00
_cell.angle_beta   90.00
_cell.angle_gamma   90.00
#
_symmetry.space_group_name_H-M   'P 1'
#
loop_
_entity.id
_entity.type
_entity.pdbx_description
1 polymer ?
#
loop_
_entity_poly.entity_id
_entity_poly.type
_entity_poly.pdbx_seq_one_letter_code
_entity_poly.pdbx_strand_id
1 'polypeptide(L)'
;LTDLVIRPLHAGEGSLFDTLAVPQLVGFGVFGRKFAEMWAKGEYRPEWTWVALRDGELVARAAWWGGPEDTEPVALDWFDFTDREAAVELLRAPGFHKAEYELALPADWRERPEVVAARQDRVDAAIAAGMRPLVDRFRYTWTLEDGLPERPGRLEYRPEPDDEVVHAAFLRIQEGTLDAHARRAIAQGGLKQAADEEMEFLNWMPSPREWWRLAYTPDGDLVGITVPGRNYGGAVVGIIGVVPEHRGHGYGYDLLVECTHLLVEAGETRVMAATDVGNKAMAAAFERAGYPVTQERAVLEWPA
;
A
#
# COMPACT_ATOMS: atom_id res chain seq x y z
N LEU A 1 -34.70 12.27 -18.89
CA LEU A 1 -33.35 12.35 -18.29
C LEU A 1 -33.47 11.78 -16.87
N THR A 2 -32.86 10.61 -16.59
CA THR A 2 -32.76 10.05 -15.24
C THR A 2 -31.90 10.99 -14.40
N ASP A 3 -32.36 11.33 -13.20
CA ASP A 3 -31.65 12.26 -12.31
C ASP A 3 -30.47 11.57 -11.64
N LEU A 4 -29.24 11.95 -12.03
CA LEU A 4 -28.02 11.48 -11.41
C LEU A 4 -27.52 12.50 -10.39
N VAL A 5 -27.51 12.13 -9.11
CA VAL A 5 -27.01 12.94 -8.00
C VAL A 5 -25.70 12.34 -7.47
N ILE A 6 -24.61 13.11 -7.53
CA ILE A 6 -23.32 12.73 -6.97
C ILE A 6 -22.99 13.68 -5.81
N ARG A 7 -22.74 13.13 -4.63
CA ARG A 7 -22.50 13.93 -3.43
C ARG A 7 -21.68 13.17 -2.38
N PRO A 8 -21.05 13.90 -1.44
CA PRO A 8 -20.51 13.24 -0.25
C PRO A 8 -21.63 12.62 0.59
N LEU A 9 -21.28 11.62 1.38
CA LEU A 9 -22.15 10.98 2.35
C LEU A 9 -22.32 11.91 3.56
N HIS A 10 -23.55 12.11 4.03
CA HIS A 10 -23.79 12.93 5.22
C HIS A 10 -23.59 12.12 6.51
N ALA A 11 -23.29 12.82 7.59
CA ALA A 11 -23.25 12.21 8.93
C ALA A 11 -24.59 11.51 9.23
N GLY A 12 -24.53 10.25 9.65
CA GLY A 12 -25.72 9.43 9.91
C GLY A 12 -26.20 8.57 8.72
N GLU A 13 -25.67 8.77 7.51
CA GLU A 13 -26.06 8.00 6.31
C GLU A 13 -25.17 6.77 6.05
N GLY A 14 -24.34 6.33 7.02
CA GLY A 14 -23.43 5.19 6.81
C GLY A 14 -24.10 3.91 6.30
N SER A 15 -25.38 3.69 6.70
CA SER A 15 -26.16 2.56 6.21
C SER A 15 -26.52 2.64 4.72
N LEU A 16 -26.62 3.84 4.14
CA LEU A 16 -26.87 4.01 2.71
C LEU A 16 -25.73 3.39 1.89
N PHE A 17 -24.50 3.55 2.34
CA PHE A 17 -23.33 3.00 1.64
C PHE A 17 -23.42 1.46 1.47
N ASP A 18 -23.98 0.76 2.45
CA ASP A 18 -24.13 -0.69 2.42
C ASP A 18 -25.35 -1.21 1.65
N THR A 19 -26.22 -0.31 1.15
CA THR A 19 -27.41 -0.72 0.37
C THR A 19 -27.07 -1.17 -1.07
N LEU A 20 -25.86 -0.85 -1.58
CA LEU A 20 -25.45 -1.25 -2.92
C LEU A 20 -25.23 -2.78 -2.98
N ALA A 21 -26.12 -3.47 -3.68
CA ALA A 21 -26.10 -4.93 -3.82
C ALA A 21 -25.12 -5.33 -4.94
N VAL A 22 -23.85 -5.51 -4.60
CA VAL A 22 -22.81 -6.02 -5.50
C VAL A 22 -22.11 -7.25 -4.90
N PRO A 23 -21.71 -8.23 -5.72
CA PRO A 23 -20.87 -9.33 -5.23
C PRO A 23 -19.55 -8.80 -4.68
N GLN A 24 -19.19 -9.22 -3.47
CA GLN A 24 -17.91 -8.86 -2.84
C GLN A 24 -16.79 -9.77 -3.37
N LEU A 25 -16.34 -9.53 -4.60
CA LEU A 25 -15.31 -10.31 -5.28
C LEU A 25 -13.93 -9.67 -5.20
N VAL A 26 -13.89 -8.34 -5.04
CA VAL A 26 -12.69 -7.52 -4.95
C VAL A 26 -12.89 -6.41 -3.92
N GLY A 27 -11.83 -5.65 -3.60
CA GLY A 27 -11.87 -4.63 -2.57
C GLY A 27 -11.85 -5.21 -1.16
N PHE A 28 -12.07 -4.38 -0.15
CA PHE A 28 -11.99 -4.85 1.24
C PHE A 28 -13.12 -5.76 1.68
N GLY A 29 -14.26 -5.70 1.02
CA GLY A 29 -15.41 -6.56 1.34
C GLY A 29 -15.09 -8.05 1.18
N VAL A 30 -14.24 -8.44 0.22
CA VAL A 30 -13.84 -9.85 0.01
C VAL A 30 -13.06 -10.43 1.18
N PHE A 31 -12.43 -9.57 1.99
CA PHE A 31 -11.70 -9.95 3.21
C PHE A 31 -12.56 -9.84 4.48
N GLY A 32 -13.88 -9.78 4.33
CA GLY A 32 -14.83 -9.73 5.44
C GLY A 32 -14.90 -8.37 6.15
N ARG A 33 -14.28 -7.32 5.61
CA ARG A 33 -14.44 -5.97 6.16
C ARG A 33 -15.82 -5.43 5.79
N LYS A 34 -16.46 -4.77 6.76
CA LYS A 34 -17.76 -4.12 6.58
C LYS A 34 -17.58 -2.62 6.70
N PHE A 35 -18.07 -1.88 5.74
CA PHE A 35 -17.93 -0.43 5.72
C PHE A 35 -18.56 0.21 6.95
N ALA A 36 -19.77 -0.20 7.34
CA ALA A 36 -20.47 0.35 8.50
C ALA A 36 -19.68 0.21 9.82
N GLU A 37 -18.92 -0.89 9.98
CA GLU A 37 -18.07 -1.09 11.16
C GLU A 37 -16.87 -0.14 11.18
N MET A 38 -16.26 0.10 10.01
CA MET A 38 -15.13 1.01 9.85
C MET A 38 -15.58 2.48 9.96
N TRP A 39 -16.74 2.80 9.39
CA TRP A 39 -17.38 4.10 9.54
C TRP A 39 -17.67 4.44 11.01
N ALA A 40 -18.25 3.49 11.77
CA ALA A 40 -18.53 3.67 13.18
C ALA A 40 -17.28 3.89 14.04
N LYS A 41 -16.10 3.42 13.58
CA LYS A 41 -14.81 3.67 14.22
C LYS A 41 -14.15 4.98 13.77
N GLY A 42 -14.74 5.71 12.83
CA GLY A 42 -14.18 6.95 12.28
C GLY A 42 -13.02 6.75 11.30
N GLU A 43 -12.87 5.53 10.74
CA GLU A 43 -11.81 5.24 9.77
C GLU A 43 -12.06 5.93 8.41
N TYR A 44 -13.32 6.28 8.10
CA TYR A 44 -13.69 7.04 6.90
C TYR A 44 -14.45 8.30 7.31
N ARG A 45 -14.10 9.42 6.68
CA ARG A 45 -14.72 10.72 6.94
C ARG A 45 -15.87 10.96 5.96
N PRO A 46 -16.96 11.64 6.38
CA PRO A 46 -18.10 11.94 5.51
C PRO A 46 -17.68 12.64 4.22
N GLU A 47 -16.82 13.64 4.30
CA GLU A 47 -16.33 14.43 3.17
C GLU A 47 -15.45 13.63 2.19
N TRP A 48 -14.92 12.49 2.62
CA TRP A 48 -14.12 11.56 1.81
C TRP A 48 -14.88 10.30 1.40
N THR A 49 -16.18 10.26 1.66
CA THR A 49 -17.06 9.14 1.29
C THR A 49 -18.15 9.66 0.38
N TRP A 50 -18.22 9.17 -0.83
CA TRP A 50 -19.09 9.69 -1.86
C TRP A 50 -20.00 8.61 -2.44
N VAL A 51 -21.18 9.04 -2.88
CA VAL A 51 -22.23 8.20 -3.45
C VAL A 51 -22.78 8.81 -4.73
N ALA A 52 -23.16 7.94 -5.67
CA ALA A 52 -23.94 8.31 -6.84
C ALA A 52 -25.31 7.64 -6.75
N LEU A 53 -26.35 8.46 -6.85
CA LEU A 53 -27.74 8.06 -6.78
C LEU A 53 -28.39 8.33 -8.13
N ARG A 54 -29.08 7.33 -8.69
CA ARG A 54 -29.91 7.48 -9.89
C ARG A 54 -31.37 7.27 -9.52
N ASP A 55 -32.17 8.29 -9.74
CA ASP A 55 -33.60 8.28 -9.33
C ASP A 55 -33.80 7.93 -7.84
N GLY A 56 -32.84 8.33 -6.98
CA GLY A 56 -32.84 8.08 -5.54
C GLY A 56 -32.25 6.73 -5.10
N GLU A 57 -31.91 5.83 -6.02
CA GLU A 57 -31.29 4.54 -5.72
C GLU A 57 -29.77 4.64 -5.81
N LEU A 58 -29.05 4.00 -4.88
CA LEU A 58 -27.58 3.95 -4.87
C LEU A 58 -27.08 3.06 -6.02
N VAL A 59 -26.32 3.64 -6.96
CA VAL A 59 -25.76 2.94 -8.13
C VAL A 59 -24.24 2.92 -8.17
N ALA A 60 -23.56 3.79 -7.42
CA ALA A 60 -22.12 3.71 -7.21
C ALA A 60 -21.73 4.32 -5.86
N ARG A 61 -20.64 3.81 -5.28
CA ARG A 61 -20.08 4.27 -4.03
C ARG A 61 -18.56 4.28 -4.08
N ALA A 62 -17.96 5.26 -3.40
CA ALA A 62 -16.51 5.36 -3.25
C ALA A 62 -16.17 5.92 -1.87
N ALA A 63 -15.16 5.36 -1.21
CA ALA A 63 -14.65 5.89 0.04
C ALA A 63 -13.13 5.93 0.01
N TRP A 64 -12.61 7.11 0.33
CA TRP A 64 -11.19 7.38 0.45
C TRP A 64 -10.79 7.38 1.92
N TRP A 65 -9.59 6.86 2.16
CA TRP A 65 -9.00 6.76 3.47
C TRP A 65 -7.81 7.73 3.62
N GLY A 66 -7.59 8.21 4.84
CA GLY A 66 -6.39 8.90 5.28
C GLY A 66 -6.22 8.71 6.78
N GLY A 67 -5.03 8.93 7.29
CA GLY A 67 -4.72 8.85 8.71
C GLY A 67 -5.40 9.97 9.53
N PRO A 68 -5.35 9.90 10.87
CA PRO A 68 -6.03 10.85 11.75
C PRO A 68 -5.60 12.32 11.54
N GLU A 69 -4.33 12.53 11.21
CA GLU A 69 -3.73 13.85 11.02
C GLU A 69 -3.76 14.33 9.56
N ASP A 70 -4.15 13.44 8.60
CA ASP A 70 -4.18 13.80 7.19
C ASP A 70 -5.30 14.79 6.90
N THR A 71 -4.99 15.80 6.10
CA THR A 71 -5.95 16.83 5.65
C THR A 71 -6.55 16.53 4.27
N GLU A 72 -5.92 15.59 3.54
CA GLU A 72 -6.36 15.08 2.25
C GLU A 72 -6.36 13.55 2.31
N PRO A 73 -7.21 12.85 1.55
CA PRO A 73 -7.20 11.39 1.52
C PRO A 73 -5.95 10.86 0.81
N VAL A 74 -5.47 9.70 1.27
CA VAL A 74 -4.27 9.02 0.79
C VAL A 74 -4.61 7.96 -0.25
N ALA A 75 -5.68 7.19 -0.02
CA ALA A 75 -6.04 6.07 -0.87
C ALA A 75 -7.54 5.93 -1.06
N LEU A 76 -7.97 5.59 -2.28
CA LEU A 76 -9.30 5.10 -2.57
C LEU A 76 -9.34 3.60 -2.24
N ASP A 77 -10.09 3.24 -1.21
CA ASP A 77 -10.18 1.88 -0.67
C ASP A 77 -11.45 1.13 -1.09
N TRP A 78 -12.56 1.86 -1.21
CA TRP A 78 -13.84 1.33 -1.62
C TRP A 78 -14.28 1.97 -2.91
N PHE A 79 -14.56 1.12 -3.91
CA PHE A 79 -15.12 1.56 -5.18
C PHE A 79 -15.93 0.43 -5.78
N ASP A 80 -17.26 0.56 -5.67
CA ASP A 80 -18.23 -0.40 -6.17
C ASP A 80 -19.36 0.30 -6.92
N PHE A 81 -19.93 -0.38 -7.91
CA PHE A 81 -20.99 0.16 -8.73
C PHE A 81 -21.82 -0.91 -9.44
N THR A 82 -23.04 -0.55 -9.78
CA THR A 82 -23.92 -1.25 -10.72
C THR A 82 -24.11 -0.46 -12.01
N ASP A 83 -23.77 0.85 -12.00
CA ASP A 83 -23.79 1.76 -13.12
C ASP A 83 -22.39 2.33 -13.35
N ARG A 84 -21.71 1.86 -14.42
CA ARG A 84 -20.34 2.27 -14.72
C ARG A 84 -20.22 3.75 -15.08
N GLU A 85 -21.20 4.33 -15.78
CA GLU A 85 -21.18 5.73 -16.17
C GLU A 85 -21.25 6.63 -14.93
N ALA A 86 -22.15 6.32 -14.01
CA ALA A 86 -22.25 7.00 -12.72
C ALA A 86 -20.98 6.83 -11.87
N ALA A 87 -20.35 5.66 -11.93
CA ALA A 87 -19.10 5.39 -11.22
C ALA A 87 -17.93 6.23 -11.75
N VAL A 88 -17.81 6.39 -13.06
CA VAL A 88 -16.79 7.25 -13.68
C VAL A 88 -16.95 8.71 -13.24
N GLU A 89 -18.18 9.23 -13.27
CA GLU A 89 -18.47 10.60 -12.80
C GLU A 89 -18.23 10.74 -11.28
N LEU A 90 -18.53 9.69 -10.51
CA LEU A 90 -18.29 9.66 -9.06
C LEU A 90 -16.81 9.82 -8.73
N LEU A 91 -15.90 9.14 -9.46
CA LEU A 91 -14.46 9.26 -9.22
C LEU A 91 -13.90 10.65 -9.53
N ARG A 92 -14.50 11.36 -10.50
CA ARG A 92 -14.09 12.71 -10.91
C ARG A 92 -14.55 13.80 -9.97
N ALA A 93 -15.73 13.62 -9.37
CA ALA A 93 -16.43 14.66 -8.64
C ALA A 93 -15.69 15.24 -7.42
N PRO A 94 -15.01 14.43 -6.57
CA PRO A 94 -14.32 14.94 -5.39
C PRO A 94 -13.04 15.74 -5.66
N GLY A 95 -12.37 15.49 -6.78
CA GLY A 95 -11.09 16.14 -7.10
C GLY A 95 -9.90 15.64 -6.27
N PHE A 96 -9.95 14.45 -5.69
CA PHE A 96 -8.88 13.85 -4.85
C PHE A 96 -7.77 13.24 -5.72
N HIS A 97 -7.12 14.06 -6.54
CA HIS A 97 -6.17 13.60 -7.55
C HIS A 97 -4.80 13.18 -6.99
N LYS A 98 -4.56 13.35 -5.69
CA LYS A 98 -3.34 12.83 -5.03
C LYS A 98 -3.54 11.41 -4.50
N ALA A 99 -4.79 11.00 -4.23
CA ALA A 99 -5.09 9.68 -3.71
C ALA A 99 -4.94 8.62 -4.79
N GLU A 100 -4.21 7.56 -4.48
CA GLU A 100 -4.10 6.37 -5.33
C GLU A 100 -5.32 5.47 -5.16
N TYR A 101 -5.70 4.74 -6.19
CA TYR A 101 -6.67 3.67 -6.06
C TYR A 101 -5.94 2.34 -5.80
N GLU A 102 -6.12 1.80 -4.59
CA GLU A 102 -5.53 0.53 -4.18
C GLU A 102 -6.58 -0.59 -4.19
N LEU A 103 -6.86 -1.16 -5.35
CA LEU A 103 -7.82 -2.25 -5.50
C LEU A 103 -7.27 -3.55 -4.91
N ALA A 104 -7.81 -3.97 -3.77
CA ALA A 104 -7.44 -5.20 -3.09
C ALA A 104 -8.05 -6.44 -3.78
N LEU A 105 -7.23 -7.48 -3.96
CA LEU A 105 -7.57 -8.72 -4.66
C LEU A 105 -7.19 -9.93 -3.80
N PRO A 106 -7.98 -11.04 -3.78
CA PRO A 106 -7.57 -12.30 -3.18
C PRO A 106 -6.27 -12.80 -3.83
N ALA A 107 -5.44 -13.55 -3.10
CA ALA A 107 -4.17 -14.07 -3.62
C ALA A 107 -4.35 -14.97 -4.85
N ASP A 108 -5.47 -15.70 -4.91
CA ASP A 108 -5.85 -16.63 -5.98
C ASP A 108 -6.68 -15.99 -7.11
N TRP A 109 -6.76 -14.67 -7.17
CA TRP A 109 -7.68 -13.96 -8.06
C TRP A 109 -7.54 -14.33 -9.54
N ARG A 110 -6.33 -14.68 -10.00
CA ARG A 110 -6.08 -15.07 -11.41
C ARG A 110 -6.71 -16.40 -11.79
N GLU A 111 -6.97 -17.27 -10.80
CA GLU A 111 -7.59 -18.57 -10.97
C GLU A 111 -9.13 -18.50 -10.97
N ARG A 112 -9.68 -17.32 -10.65
CA ARG A 112 -11.10 -17.08 -10.46
C ARG A 112 -11.65 -16.12 -11.52
N PRO A 113 -12.25 -16.63 -12.62
CA PRO A 113 -12.72 -15.81 -13.77
C PRO A 113 -13.66 -14.67 -13.35
N GLU A 114 -14.52 -14.89 -12.35
CA GLU A 114 -15.43 -13.86 -11.84
C GLU A 114 -14.68 -12.72 -11.12
N VAL A 115 -13.56 -13.02 -10.45
CA VAL A 115 -12.72 -12.01 -9.80
C VAL A 115 -11.90 -11.24 -10.82
N VAL A 116 -11.39 -11.94 -11.84
CA VAL A 116 -10.71 -11.31 -13.00
C VAL A 116 -11.63 -10.30 -13.66
N ALA A 117 -12.89 -10.69 -13.95
CA ALA A 117 -13.87 -9.79 -14.55
C ALA A 117 -14.19 -8.60 -13.65
N ALA A 118 -14.39 -8.83 -12.34
CA ALA A 118 -14.67 -7.77 -11.37
C ALA A 118 -13.50 -6.78 -11.22
N ARG A 119 -12.23 -7.27 -11.24
CA ARG A 119 -11.03 -6.43 -11.28
C ARG A 119 -11.02 -5.56 -12.53
N GLN A 120 -11.21 -6.21 -13.70
CA GLN A 120 -11.14 -5.48 -14.97
C GLN A 120 -12.19 -4.39 -15.06
N ASP A 121 -13.40 -4.67 -14.59
CA ASP A 121 -14.50 -3.69 -14.59
C ASP A 121 -14.17 -2.43 -13.77
N ARG A 122 -13.56 -2.59 -12.61
CA ARG A 122 -13.15 -1.47 -11.75
C ARG A 122 -11.95 -0.71 -12.31
N VAL A 123 -10.97 -1.42 -12.86
CA VAL A 123 -9.81 -0.82 -13.52
C VAL A 123 -10.25 -0.01 -14.74
N ASP A 124 -11.13 -0.56 -15.58
CA ASP A 124 -11.65 0.15 -16.75
C ASP A 124 -12.44 1.41 -16.38
N ALA A 125 -13.24 1.35 -15.31
CA ALA A 125 -13.96 2.52 -14.81
C ALA A 125 -13.01 3.60 -14.30
N ALA A 126 -11.96 3.23 -13.56
CA ALA A 126 -10.93 4.14 -13.09
C ALA A 126 -10.14 4.78 -14.24
N ILE A 127 -9.77 3.99 -15.26
CA ILE A 127 -9.11 4.49 -16.48
C ILE A 127 -10.03 5.45 -17.23
N ALA A 128 -11.30 5.11 -17.37
CA ALA A 128 -12.30 5.99 -18.01
C ALA A 128 -12.49 7.30 -17.22
N ALA A 129 -12.30 7.28 -15.89
CA ALA A 129 -12.30 8.49 -15.06
C ALA A 129 -11.05 9.36 -15.29
N GLY A 130 -9.95 8.81 -15.81
CA GLY A 130 -8.69 9.51 -16.08
C GLY A 130 -7.49 8.99 -15.32
N MET A 131 -7.65 7.97 -14.47
CA MET A 131 -6.55 7.32 -13.79
C MET A 131 -5.73 6.45 -14.76
N ARG A 132 -4.52 6.09 -14.38
CA ARG A 132 -3.67 5.14 -15.10
C ARG A 132 -3.12 4.07 -14.17
N PRO A 133 -2.89 2.84 -14.64
CA PRO A 133 -2.19 1.82 -13.85
C PRO A 133 -0.78 2.30 -13.50
N LEU A 134 -0.40 2.13 -12.23
CA LEU A 134 0.96 2.34 -11.73
C LEU A 134 1.68 1.00 -11.58
N VAL A 135 1.15 0.12 -10.74
CA VAL A 135 1.79 -1.16 -10.41
C VAL A 135 0.80 -2.16 -9.79
N ASP A 136 1.06 -3.45 -10.01
CA ASP A 136 0.47 -4.52 -9.18
C ASP A 136 1.47 -4.91 -8.08
N ARG A 137 0.99 -5.09 -6.84
CA ARG A 137 1.80 -5.37 -5.65
C ARG A 137 1.33 -6.62 -4.93
N PHE A 138 2.26 -7.48 -4.51
CA PHE A 138 2.00 -8.50 -3.51
C PHE A 138 1.85 -7.87 -2.14
N ARG A 139 0.92 -8.41 -1.35
CA ARG A 139 0.74 -8.10 0.07
C ARG A 139 0.93 -9.37 0.87
N TYR A 140 1.82 -9.31 1.83
CA TYR A 140 2.19 -10.41 2.69
C TYR A 140 1.64 -10.17 4.10
N THR A 141 1.31 -11.26 4.78
CA THR A 141 1.02 -11.24 6.21
C THR A 141 1.72 -12.42 6.83
N TRP A 142 2.79 -12.17 7.54
CA TRP A 142 3.55 -13.15 8.29
C TRP A 142 3.08 -13.17 9.74
N THR A 143 3.09 -14.34 10.37
CA THR A 143 2.76 -14.57 11.78
C THR A 143 3.81 -15.49 12.42
N LEU A 144 3.82 -15.58 13.75
CA LEU A 144 4.72 -16.51 14.45
C LEU A 144 4.49 -17.98 14.04
N GLU A 145 3.32 -18.35 13.54
CA GLU A 145 3.00 -19.70 13.07
C GLU A 145 3.73 -20.05 11.77
N ASP A 146 4.09 -19.03 10.96
CA ASP A 146 4.88 -19.21 9.73
C ASP A 146 6.36 -19.51 10.01
N GLY A 147 6.80 -19.36 11.26
CA GLY A 147 8.16 -19.62 11.73
C GLY A 147 9.10 -18.43 11.53
N LEU A 148 9.86 -18.11 12.57
CA LEU A 148 10.87 -17.04 12.52
C LEU A 148 12.12 -17.55 11.81
N PRO A 149 12.54 -16.97 10.66
CA PRO A 149 13.73 -17.41 9.93
C PRO A 149 15.02 -17.14 10.74
N GLU A 150 16.02 -18.02 10.63
CA GLU A 150 17.31 -17.80 11.27
C GLU A 150 18.05 -16.60 10.66
N ARG A 151 18.70 -15.79 11.53
CA ARG A 151 19.55 -14.69 11.07
C ARG A 151 20.77 -15.24 10.32
N PRO A 152 21.02 -14.81 9.06
CA PRO A 152 22.17 -15.30 8.28
C PRO A 152 23.53 -14.90 8.87
N GLY A 153 23.62 -13.85 9.68
CA GLY A 153 24.82 -13.41 10.36
C GLY A 153 25.92 -12.85 9.43
N ARG A 154 25.56 -12.42 8.20
CA ARG A 154 26.51 -11.90 7.21
C ARG A 154 26.73 -10.39 7.30
N LEU A 155 25.84 -9.67 7.98
CA LEU A 155 25.82 -8.21 8.07
C LEU A 155 25.85 -7.75 9.52
N GLU A 156 26.42 -6.56 9.72
CA GLU A 156 26.32 -5.80 10.96
C GLU A 156 25.24 -4.74 10.83
N TYR A 157 24.34 -4.64 11.81
CA TYR A 157 23.24 -3.70 11.82
C TYR A 157 23.47 -2.62 12.87
N ARG A 158 23.44 -1.37 12.45
CA ARG A 158 23.71 -0.22 13.33
C ARG A 158 22.52 0.73 13.31
N PRO A 159 22.00 1.14 14.50
CA PRO A 159 21.00 2.21 14.57
C PRO A 159 21.58 3.49 13.95
N GLU A 160 20.77 4.20 13.17
CA GLU A 160 21.18 5.47 12.58
C GLU A 160 20.16 6.57 12.92
N PRO A 161 20.48 7.45 13.88
CA PRO A 161 19.61 8.54 14.27
C PRO A 161 19.71 9.76 13.35
N ASP A 162 20.76 9.89 12.55
CA ASP A 162 21.01 11.04 11.70
C ASP A 162 20.25 10.93 10.38
N ASP A 163 19.31 11.85 10.15
CA ASP A 163 18.49 11.90 8.95
C ASP A 163 19.32 12.18 7.68
N GLU A 164 20.41 12.95 7.77
CA GLU A 164 21.27 13.21 6.61
C GLU A 164 21.98 11.94 6.14
N VAL A 165 22.42 11.11 7.10
CA VAL A 165 23.06 9.81 6.78
C VAL A 165 22.06 8.85 6.17
N VAL A 166 20.84 8.75 6.70
CA VAL A 166 19.77 7.92 6.16
C VAL A 166 19.35 8.40 4.77
N HIS A 167 19.17 9.70 4.59
CA HIS A 167 18.84 10.29 3.29
C HIS A 167 19.92 10.01 2.24
N ALA A 168 21.20 10.12 2.62
CA ALA A 168 22.31 9.77 1.73
C ALA A 168 22.30 8.27 1.33
N ALA A 169 21.90 7.39 2.25
CA ALA A 169 21.71 5.98 1.94
C ALA A 169 20.54 5.77 0.95
N PHE A 170 19.42 6.49 1.12
CA PHE A 170 18.29 6.43 0.17
C PHE A 170 18.68 6.94 -1.23
N LEU A 171 19.44 8.02 -1.34
CA LEU A 171 19.93 8.50 -2.65
C LEU A 171 20.64 7.37 -3.43
N ARG A 172 21.48 6.57 -2.75
CA ARG A 172 22.16 5.42 -3.38
C ARG A 172 21.20 4.26 -3.67
N ILE A 173 20.30 3.94 -2.74
CA ILE A 173 19.34 2.85 -2.88
C ILE A 173 18.38 3.10 -4.03
N GLN A 174 18.00 4.35 -4.28
CA GLN A 174 17.07 4.70 -5.36
C GLN A 174 17.70 4.57 -6.76
N GLU A 175 19.03 4.50 -6.89
CA GLU A 175 19.68 4.26 -8.18
C GLU A 175 19.28 2.88 -8.74
N GLY A 176 18.63 2.86 -9.92
CA GLY A 176 18.18 1.63 -10.57
C GLY A 176 17.14 0.82 -9.74
N THR A 177 16.33 1.49 -8.93
CA THR A 177 15.26 0.87 -8.14
C THR A 177 14.25 0.15 -9.02
N LEU A 178 13.66 -0.94 -8.48
CA LEU A 178 12.55 -1.66 -9.11
C LEU A 178 11.18 -1.23 -8.57
N ASP A 179 11.14 -0.41 -7.52
CA ASP A 179 9.90 0.12 -6.94
C ASP A 179 9.26 1.14 -7.87
N ALA A 180 7.97 1.00 -8.17
CA ALA A 180 7.25 1.83 -9.13
C ALA A 180 7.03 3.26 -8.60
N HIS A 181 6.77 3.42 -7.30
CA HIS A 181 6.57 4.73 -6.68
C HIS A 181 7.87 5.53 -6.70
N ALA A 182 8.99 4.89 -6.33
CA ALA A 182 10.30 5.51 -6.41
C ALA A 182 10.70 5.88 -7.85
N ARG A 183 10.41 5.02 -8.83
CA ARG A 183 10.64 5.34 -10.26
C ARG A 183 9.79 6.51 -10.73
N ARG A 184 8.54 6.62 -10.26
CA ARG A 184 7.67 7.78 -10.51
C ARG A 184 8.29 9.05 -9.94
N ALA A 185 8.70 9.04 -8.67
CA ALA A 185 9.34 10.18 -8.02
C ALA A 185 10.63 10.59 -8.73
N ILE A 186 11.46 9.63 -9.15
CA ILE A 186 12.69 9.89 -9.95
C ILE A 186 12.35 10.55 -11.28
N ALA A 187 11.31 10.11 -11.96
CA ALA A 187 10.89 10.71 -13.24
C ALA A 187 10.37 12.15 -13.07
N GLN A 188 9.80 12.49 -11.91
CA GLN A 188 9.28 13.83 -11.60
C GLN A 188 10.36 14.81 -11.13
N GLY A 189 11.30 14.38 -10.28
CA GLY A 189 12.27 15.27 -9.65
C GLY A 189 13.65 14.67 -9.36
N GLY A 190 13.96 13.52 -9.95
CA GLY A 190 15.26 12.86 -9.80
C GLY A 190 15.40 12.06 -8.50
N LEU A 191 16.61 11.54 -8.25
CA LEU A 191 16.92 10.72 -7.09
C LEU A 191 16.63 11.43 -5.76
N LYS A 192 16.85 12.74 -5.71
CA LYS A 192 16.57 13.53 -4.51
C LYS A 192 15.08 13.52 -4.16
N GLN A 193 14.21 13.71 -5.16
CA GLN A 193 12.77 13.66 -4.96
C GLN A 193 12.35 12.30 -4.37
N ALA A 194 12.84 11.20 -4.92
CA ALA A 194 12.53 9.86 -4.43
C ALA A 194 13.04 9.63 -2.99
N ALA A 195 14.22 10.13 -2.66
CA ALA A 195 14.75 10.03 -1.31
C ALA A 195 13.97 10.91 -0.31
N ASP A 196 13.56 12.11 -0.72
CA ASP A 196 12.73 13.01 0.10
C ASP A 196 11.36 12.36 0.39
N GLU A 197 10.66 11.83 -0.62
CA GLU A 197 9.37 11.14 -0.47
C GLU A 197 9.47 9.90 0.44
N GLU A 198 10.58 9.16 0.36
CA GLU A 198 10.82 8.01 1.23
C GLU A 198 10.98 8.44 2.69
N MET A 199 11.73 9.51 2.95
CA MET A 199 11.88 10.08 4.30
C MET A 199 10.55 10.60 4.84
N GLU A 200 9.75 11.28 4.01
CA GLU A 200 8.42 11.76 4.38
C GLU A 200 7.49 10.61 4.73
N PHE A 201 7.46 9.55 3.91
CA PHE A 201 6.66 8.36 4.16
C PHE A 201 7.04 7.66 5.48
N LEU A 202 8.34 7.49 5.75
CA LEU A 202 8.82 6.87 6.97
C LEU A 202 8.50 7.73 8.21
N ASN A 203 8.59 9.05 8.09
CA ASN A 203 8.27 9.97 9.18
C ASN A 203 6.74 10.09 9.42
N TRP A 204 5.92 9.85 8.40
CA TRP A 204 4.46 9.78 8.54
C TRP A 204 4.02 8.54 9.33
N MET A 205 4.76 7.43 9.28
CA MET A 205 4.44 6.22 10.03
C MET A 205 4.65 6.43 11.54
N PRO A 206 3.73 6.02 12.42
CA PRO A 206 3.89 6.10 13.87
C PRO A 206 4.87 5.04 14.41
N SER A 207 6.06 5.00 13.84
CA SER A 207 7.10 4.01 14.13
C SER A 207 8.21 4.61 14.98
N PRO A 208 8.78 3.84 15.94
CA PRO A 208 9.96 4.30 16.68
C PRO A 208 11.16 4.51 15.77
N ARG A 209 11.74 5.72 15.80
CA ARG A 209 12.94 6.07 14.99
C ARG A 209 14.14 5.18 15.31
N GLU A 210 14.29 4.75 16.55
CA GLU A 210 15.34 3.85 17.00
C GLU A 210 15.30 2.44 16.39
N TRP A 211 14.26 2.10 15.65
CA TRP A 211 14.19 0.82 14.93
C TRP A 211 14.94 0.83 13.59
N TRP A 212 15.27 1.98 13.05
CA TRP A 212 15.92 2.08 11.75
C TRP A 212 17.37 1.60 11.84
N ARG A 213 17.80 0.77 10.89
CA ARG A 213 19.14 0.18 10.85
C ARG A 213 19.78 0.35 9.49
N LEU A 214 20.99 0.89 9.47
CA LEU A 214 21.89 0.70 8.35
C LEU A 214 22.63 -0.62 8.51
N ALA A 215 22.82 -1.33 7.40
CA ALA A 215 23.48 -2.62 7.33
C ALA A 215 24.85 -2.49 6.66
N TYR A 216 25.85 -3.12 7.23
CA TYR A 216 27.24 -3.05 6.77
C TYR A 216 27.82 -4.46 6.60
N THR A 217 28.77 -4.60 5.67
CA THR A 217 29.65 -5.79 5.64
C THR A 217 30.55 -5.81 6.87
N PRO A 218 31.18 -6.96 7.21
CA PRO A 218 32.22 -7.01 8.25
C PRO A 218 33.41 -6.07 7.98
N ASP A 219 33.65 -5.73 6.71
CA ASP A 219 34.72 -4.80 6.31
C ASP A 219 34.28 -3.31 6.43
N GLY A 220 33.04 -3.06 6.78
CA GLY A 220 32.48 -1.72 7.03
C GLY A 220 31.83 -1.03 5.82
N ASP A 221 31.62 -1.73 4.70
CA ASP A 221 30.94 -1.18 3.53
C ASP A 221 29.43 -1.14 3.74
N LEU A 222 28.79 -0.01 3.44
CA LEU A 222 27.34 0.13 3.51
C LEU A 222 26.66 -0.77 2.47
N VAL A 223 25.84 -1.71 2.95
CA VAL A 223 25.06 -2.64 2.13
C VAL A 223 23.64 -2.11 1.85
N GLY A 224 23.04 -1.47 2.83
CA GLY A 224 21.68 -0.98 2.68
C GLY A 224 21.01 -0.59 3.99
N ILE A 225 19.69 -0.57 3.96
CA ILE A 225 18.84 -0.18 5.09
C ILE A 225 17.73 -1.20 5.32
N THR A 226 17.37 -1.39 6.59
CA THR A 226 16.12 -2.06 6.99
C THR A 226 15.39 -1.18 7.99
N VAL A 227 14.11 -0.95 7.74
CA VAL A 227 13.25 -0.12 8.57
C VAL A 227 12.03 -0.93 9.00
N PRO A 228 12.09 -1.56 10.18
CA PRO A 228 10.88 -2.04 10.83
C PRO A 228 9.96 -0.86 11.13
N GLY A 229 8.67 -1.04 10.90
CA GLY A 229 7.72 0.04 11.06
C GLY A 229 6.40 -0.40 11.68
N ARG A 230 5.59 0.57 12.04
CA ARG A 230 4.16 0.42 12.31
C ARG A 230 3.41 1.42 11.45
N ASN A 231 2.28 0.99 10.92
CA ASN A 231 1.28 1.88 10.35
C ASN A 231 -0.05 1.70 11.10
N TYR A 232 -1.10 2.35 10.66
CA TYR A 232 -2.43 2.23 11.29
C TYR A 232 -3.04 0.82 11.22
N GLY A 233 -2.48 -0.07 10.39
CA GLY A 233 -2.86 -1.49 10.29
C GLY A 233 -2.05 -2.43 11.20
N GLY A 234 -0.97 -1.96 11.83
CA GLY A 234 -0.08 -2.73 12.68
C GLY A 234 1.39 -2.73 12.23
N ALA A 235 2.14 -3.74 12.68
CA ALA A 235 3.55 -3.87 12.33
C ALA A 235 3.76 -4.16 10.84
N VAL A 236 4.75 -3.50 10.25
CA VAL A 236 5.07 -3.61 8.82
C VAL A 236 6.59 -3.70 8.59
N VAL A 237 6.97 -4.38 7.53
CA VAL A 237 8.25 -4.12 6.87
C VAL A 237 8.11 -2.76 6.18
N GLY A 238 8.64 -1.73 6.79
CA GLY A 238 8.53 -0.36 6.27
C GLY A 238 9.34 -0.24 4.97
N ILE A 239 10.65 -0.31 5.06
CA ILE A 239 11.55 -0.26 3.91
C ILE A 239 12.66 -1.30 4.04
N ILE A 240 13.00 -1.92 2.92
CA ILE A 240 14.22 -2.68 2.70
C ILE A 240 14.85 -2.18 1.41
N GLY A 241 16.09 -1.71 1.50
CA GLY A 241 16.84 -1.24 0.34
C GLY A 241 18.29 -1.72 0.36
N VAL A 242 18.79 -2.17 -0.79
CA VAL A 242 20.18 -2.57 -1.00
C VAL A 242 20.83 -1.61 -1.99
N VAL A 243 22.00 -1.05 -1.65
CA VAL A 243 22.77 -0.18 -2.54
C VAL A 243 23.22 -0.94 -3.80
N PRO A 244 23.35 -0.28 -4.97
CA PRO A 244 23.62 -0.95 -6.24
C PRO A 244 24.80 -1.92 -6.22
N GLU A 245 25.90 -1.56 -5.58
CA GLU A 245 27.15 -2.31 -5.53
C GLU A 245 27.01 -3.66 -4.81
N HIS A 246 26.03 -3.78 -3.95
CA HIS A 246 25.76 -4.99 -3.14
C HIS A 246 24.53 -5.77 -3.58
N ARG A 247 23.89 -5.39 -4.69
CA ARG A 247 22.78 -6.16 -5.28
C ARG A 247 23.27 -7.49 -5.87
N GLY A 248 22.34 -8.45 -5.98
CA GLY A 248 22.66 -9.78 -6.50
C GLY A 248 23.29 -10.75 -5.50
N HIS A 249 23.64 -10.30 -4.29
CA HIS A 249 24.26 -11.13 -3.24
C HIS A 249 23.26 -11.73 -2.24
N GLY A 250 21.96 -11.50 -2.44
CA GLY A 250 20.89 -11.99 -1.58
C GLY A 250 20.71 -11.20 -0.27
N TYR A 251 21.32 -10.03 -0.13
CA TYR A 251 21.22 -9.20 1.07
C TYR A 251 19.81 -8.66 1.36
N GLY A 252 18.94 -8.58 0.36
CA GLY A 252 17.53 -8.26 0.60
C GLY A 252 16.83 -9.24 1.53
N TYR A 253 17.22 -10.54 1.48
CA TYR A 253 16.76 -11.54 2.42
C TYR A 253 17.30 -11.29 3.85
N ASP A 254 18.59 -10.95 3.99
CA ASP A 254 19.20 -10.70 5.30
C ASP A 254 18.54 -9.49 5.98
N LEU A 255 18.30 -8.41 5.22
CA LEU A 255 17.61 -7.22 5.70
C LEU A 255 16.16 -7.53 6.12
N LEU A 256 15.45 -8.38 5.35
CA LEU A 256 14.09 -8.81 5.68
C LEU A 256 14.05 -9.63 6.96
N VAL A 257 14.97 -10.58 7.10
CA VAL A 257 15.08 -11.42 8.30
C VAL A 257 15.35 -10.56 9.52
N GLU A 258 16.30 -9.62 9.44
CA GLU A 258 16.59 -8.70 10.55
C GLU A 258 15.37 -7.82 10.90
N CYS A 259 14.68 -7.28 9.89
CA CYS A 259 13.44 -6.53 10.08
C CYS A 259 12.39 -7.32 10.87
N THR A 260 12.19 -8.59 10.49
CA THR A 260 11.23 -9.49 11.15
C THR A 260 11.64 -9.75 12.60
N HIS A 261 12.92 -10.01 12.85
CA HIS A 261 13.41 -10.20 14.22
C HIS A 261 13.22 -8.98 15.10
N LEU A 262 13.56 -7.79 14.60
CA LEU A 262 13.40 -6.55 15.36
C LEU A 262 11.92 -6.31 15.73
N LEU A 263 10.98 -6.60 14.83
CA LEU A 263 9.55 -6.49 15.11
C LEU A 263 9.10 -7.52 16.14
N VAL A 264 9.56 -8.76 16.04
CA VAL A 264 9.25 -9.82 17.03
C VAL A 264 9.85 -9.49 18.42
N GLU A 265 11.08 -8.98 18.47
CA GLU A 265 11.72 -8.51 19.71
C GLU A 265 10.98 -7.30 20.32
N ALA A 266 10.31 -6.50 19.50
CA ALA A 266 9.42 -5.43 19.95
C ALA A 266 8.01 -5.92 20.38
N GLY A 267 7.78 -7.24 20.36
CA GLY A 267 6.54 -7.88 20.81
C GLY A 267 5.48 -8.07 19.73
N GLU A 268 5.82 -7.86 18.45
CA GLU A 268 4.88 -8.07 17.35
C GLU A 268 4.75 -9.55 17.01
N THR A 269 3.53 -10.02 16.81
CA THR A 269 3.22 -11.42 16.47
C THR A 269 2.74 -11.57 15.03
N ARG A 270 2.50 -10.45 14.35
CA ARG A 270 2.04 -10.37 12.97
C ARG A 270 2.73 -9.21 12.26
N VAL A 271 3.31 -9.48 11.09
CA VAL A 271 4.02 -8.49 10.29
C VAL A 271 3.41 -8.44 8.89
N MET A 272 3.05 -7.26 8.44
CA MET A 272 2.59 -7.02 7.08
C MET A 272 3.74 -6.51 6.21
N ALA A 273 3.68 -6.81 4.92
CA ALA A 273 4.65 -6.31 3.96
C ALA A 273 4.05 -6.18 2.56
N ALA A 274 4.75 -5.47 1.69
CA ALA A 274 4.41 -5.40 0.27
C ALA A 274 5.66 -5.33 -0.60
N THR A 275 5.54 -5.82 -1.83
CA THR A 275 6.52 -5.56 -2.88
C THR A 275 5.85 -5.57 -4.25
N ASP A 276 6.40 -4.86 -5.21
CA ASP A 276 5.91 -4.86 -6.58
C ASP A 276 6.02 -6.26 -7.19
N VAL A 277 5.00 -6.70 -7.92
CA VAL A 277 4.99 -8.03 -8.61
C VAL A 277 6.18 -8.15 -9.56
N GLY A 278 6.65 -7.04 -10.12
CA GLY A 278 7.84 -6.96 -10.97
C GLY A 278 9.17 -7.13 -10.23
N ASN A 279 9.22 -6.89 -8.92
CA ASN A 279 10.43 -7.04 -8.10
C ASN A 279 10.63 -8.50 -7.68
N LYS A 280 11.04 -9.34 -8.64
CA LYS A 280 11.20 -10.78 -8.46
C LYS A 280 12.22 -11.14 -7.38
N ALA A 281 13.28 -10.33 -7.22
CA ALA A 281 14.31 -10.56 -6.22
C ALA A 281 13.74 -10.42 -4.80
N MET A 282 12.93 -9.38 -4.57
CA MET A 282 12.32 -9.19 -3.26
C MET A 282 11.20 -10.20 -3.00
N ALA A 283 10.39 -10.54 -4.01
CA ALA A 283 9.38 -11.58 -3.89
C ALA A 283 10.00 -12.93 -3.50
N ALA A 284 11.14 -13.32 -4.10
CA ALA A 284 11.87 -14.53 -3.70
C ALA A 284 12.45 -14.46 -2.29
N ALA A 285 12.85 -13.28 -1.82
CA ALA A 285 13.30 -13.08 -0.45
C ALA A 285 12.15 -13.28 0.55
N PHE A 286 10.95 -12.75 0.27
CA PHE A 286 9.75 -12.98 1.08
C PHE A 286 9.35 -14.45 1.12
N GLU A 287 9.31 -15.13 -0.03
CA GLU A 287 9.02 -16.58 -0.10
C GLU A 287 10.00 -17.38 0.75
N ARG A 288 11.31 -17.12 0.60
CA ARG A 288 12.36 -17.81 1.39
C ARG A 288 12.24 -17.53 2.89
N ALA A 289 11.77 -16.34 3.29
CA ALA A 289 11.58 -15.96 4.69
C ALA A 289 10.24 -16.46 5.27
N GLY A 290 9.46 -17.24 4.49
CA GLY A 290 8.19 -17.80 4.95
C GLY A 290 7.03 -16.83 4.98
N TYR A 291 7.08 -15.73 4.22
CA TYR A 291 5.99 -14.76 4.13
C TYR A 291 4.94 -15.19 3.09
N PRO A 292 3.73 -15.61 3.49
CA PRO A 292 2.68 -15.96 2.53
C PRO A 292 2.12 -14.70 1.86
N VAL A 293 1.86 -14.79 0.56
CA VAL A 293 1.07 -13.80 -0.15
C VAL A 293 -0.39 -13.97 0.28
N THR A 294 -0.95 -12.95 0.92
CA THR A 294 -2.34 -12.98 1.42
C THR A 294 -3.30 -12.18 0.54
N GLN A 295 -2.77 -11.23 -0.21
CA GLN A 295 -3.51 -10.37 -1.13
C GLN A 295 -2.60 -9.93 -2.27
N GLU A 296 -3.21 -9.45 -3.36
CA GLU A 296 -2.55 -8.55 -4.30
C GLU A 296 -3.28 -7.20 -4.32
N ARG A 297 -2.60 -6.16 -4.78
CA ARG A 297 -3.22 -4.86 -5.04
C ARG A 297 -2.88 -4.37 -6.42
N ALA A 298 -3.91 -3.98 -7.16
CA ALA A 298 -3.74 -3.18 -8.36
C ALA A 298 -3.78 -1.71 -7.94
N VAL A 299 -2.68 -1.00 -8.19
CA VAL A 299 -2.53 0.42 -7.85
C VAL A 299 -2.69 1.26 -9.11
N LEU A 300 -3.61 2.21 -9.07
CA LEU A 300 -3.81 3.20 -10.12
C LEU A 300 -3.64 4.60 -9.53
N GLU A 301 -3.17 5.52 -10.34
CA GLU A 301 -2.92 6.92 -9.97
C GLU A 301 -3.56 7.89 -10.94
N TRP A 302 -3.77 9.13 -10.50
CA TRP A 302 -4.06 10.23 -11.40
C TRP A 302 -2.76 10.70 -12.07
N PRO A 303 -2.79 11.00 -13.37
CA PRO A 303 -1.66 11.66 -14.01
C PRO A 303 -1.34 13.01 -13.34
N ALA A 304 -0.03 13.30 -13.18
CA ALA A 304 0.43 14.59 -12.66
C ALA A 304 0.13 15.72 -13.65
#